data_6c34e801e9b6a0858adda0390a4fb9b5
#
_entry.id   6c34e801e9b6a0858adda0390a4fb9b5
#
_cell.length_a   1.000
_cell.length_b   1.000
_cell.length_c   1.000
_cell.angle_alpha   90.00
_cell.angle_beta   90.00
_cell.angle_gamma   90.00
#
_symmetry.space_group_name_H-M   'P 1'
#
loop_
_entity.id
_entity.type
_entity.pdbx_description
1 polymer ?
#
loop_
_entity_poly.entity_id
_entity_poly.type
_entity_poly.pdbx_seq_one_letter_code
_entity_poly.pdbx_strand_id
1 'polypeptide(L)'
;MRYIPKPVMTGFVNGLGIMMFTSQLDHFQGSLLLPLLGLLGIAIIFLFPRITKKIPAPIVAILVITAIVLGFGLDVKTLGDMGSISTDLPRFGIPAVPMTVETLRIIFPTALSVAIVGLVESLLTAQLVDEITEEKSDKNQETLSQGLGNVVSGFFGGIAGCGMIGQTIINLNYGGLGRLATFLSGFFMLLSVVLLNGSVVQIPVVALAAVMVVVSIETINWDSIKLLRTNPKNESFAMILTVAIVIGTHNLAYGVVAGTLVSAVFAAFKMSHLHVATGTADDDHHYKVDGHLYFASAEKFLDFFAEEIEQEEEIVIDISAMTLWDSTAVEAIDKLITRNNKRGVKTTLTGANTQSSALFKRISIHTEK
;
A
#
# COMPACT_ATOMS: atom_id res chain seq x y z
N MET A 1 -5.72 -2.87 5.03
CA MET A 1 -6.15 -3.08 3.64
C MET A 1 -7.43 -2.33 3.27
N ARG A 2 -8.52 -2.36 4.06
CA ARG A 2 -9.78 -1.67 3.69
C ARG A 2 -9.63 -0.15 3.42
N TYR A 3 -8.62 0.49 3.99
CA TYR A 3 -8.42 1.94 3.93
C TYR A 3 -7.33 2.36 2.94
N ILE A 4 -6.59 1.42 2.33
CA ILE A 4 -5.57 1.73 1.32
C ILE A 4 -6.17 1.48 -0.06
N PRO A 5 -6.35 2.52 -0.88
CA PRO A 5 -6.92 2.37 -2.22
C PRO A 5 -6.00 1.59 -3.17
N LYS A 6 -6.59 0.86 -4.10
CA LYS A 6 -5.85 0.05 -5.09
C LYS A 6 -4.77 0.84 -5.85
N PRO A 7 -4.99 2.09 -6.30
CA PRO A 7 -3.94 2.88 -6.96
C PRO A 7 -2.71 3.14 -6.10
N VAL A 8 -2.90 3.34 -4.78
CA VAL A 8 -1.79 3.54 -3.83
C VAL A 8 -1.00 2.24 -3.66
N MET A 9 -1.67 1.10 -3.58
CA MET A 9 -1.03 -0.21 -3.52
C MET A 9 -0.20 -0.49 -4.77
N THR A 10 -0.74 -0.19 -5.95
CA THR A 10 -0.01 -0.31 -7.22
C THR A 10 1.20 0.63 -7.25
N GLY A 11 1.03 1.87 -6.80
CA GLY A 11 2.13 2.84 -6.67
C GLY A 11 3.22 2.37 -5.70
N PHE A 12 2.83 1.77 -4.57
CA PHE A 12 3.77 1.18 -3.62
C PHE A 12 4.62 0.07 -4.24
N VAL A 13 3.99 -0.89 -4.91
CA VAL A 13 4.69 -2.02 -5.56
C VAL A 13 5.63 -1.53 -6.66
N ASN A 14 5.20 -0.56 -7.47
CA ASN A 14 6.07 0.03 -8.50
C ASN A 14 7.23 0.82 -7.88
N GLY A 15 6.97 1.61 -6.84
CA GLY A 15 7.99 2.33 -6.10
C GLY A 15 9.02 1.38 -5.48
N LEU A 16 8.58 0.27 -4.90
CA LEU A 16 9.44 -0.78 -4.36
C LEU A 16 10.32 -1.38 -5.45
N GLY A 17 9.72 -1.80 -6.58
CA GLY A 17 10.48 -2.37 -7.70
C GLY A 17 11.54 -1.41 -8.24
N ILE A 18 11.20 -0.13 -8.40
CA ILE A 18 12.16 0.89 -8.87
C ILE A 18 13.27 1.10 -7.83
N MET A 19 12.95 1.20 -6.54
CA MET A 19 13.96 1.31 -5.48
C MET A 19 14.90 0.10 -5.45
N MET A 20 14.35 -1.11 -5.52
CA MET A 20 15.15 -2.33 -5.57
C MET A 20 16.08 -2.33 -6.79
N PHE A 21 15.58 -1.94 -7.96
CA PHE A 21 16.38 -1.86 -9.18
C PHE A 21 17.50 -0.83 -9.05
N THR A 22 17.20 0.37 -8.61
CA THR A 22 18.19 1.45 -8.50
C THR A 22 19.28 1.13 -7.48
N SER A 23 18.95 0.45 -6.39
CA SER A 23 19.93 0.04 -5.37
C SER A 23 20.95 -0.99 -5.87
N GLN A 24 20.64 -1.73 -6.95
CA GLN A 24 21.58 -2.68 -7.53
C GLN A 24 22.57 -2.05 -8.51
N LEU A 25 22.30 -0.85 -9.03
CA LEU A 25 23.12 -0.23 -10.08
C LEU A 25 24.55 0.01 -9.64
N ASP A 26 24.78 0.30 -8.37
CA ASP A 26 26.11 0.54 -7.82
C ASP A 26 27.01 -0.71 -7.87
N HIS A 27 26.42 -1.90 -7.86
CA HIS A 27 27.17 -3.17 -7.94
C HIS A 27 27.69 -3.50 -9.34
N PHE A 28 27.27 -2.73 -10.36
CA PHE A 28 27.72 -2.88 -11.74
C PHE A 28 28.73 -1.82 -12.15
N GLN A 29 29.10 -0.89 -11.24
CA GLN A 29 30.06 0.19 -11.51
C GLN A 29 31.51 -0.25 -11.23
N GLY A 30 32.45 0.38 -11.89
CA GLY A 30 33.90 0.23 -11.66
C GLY A 30 34.64 -0.44 -12.80
N SER A 31 34.29 -1.65 -13.21
CA SER A 31 34.95 -2.40 -14.30
C SER A 31 33.94 -2.87 -15.31
N LEU A 32 34.29 -2.90 -16.59
CA LEU A 32 33.45 -3.51 -17.66
C LEU A 32 33.12 -4.99 -17.41
N LEU A 33 33.91 -5.66 -16.58
CA LEU A 33 33.67 -7.04 -16.20
C LEU A 33 32.38 -7.21 -15.39
N LEU A 34 32.07 -6.26 -14.47
CA LEU A 34 30.89 -6.34 -13.60
C LEU A 34 29.56 -6.31 -14.38
N PRO A 35 29.30 -5.35 -15.27
CA PRO A 35 28.09 -5.37 -16.07
C PRO A 35 28.04 -6.56 -17.03
N LEU A 36 29.16 -7.08 -17.54
CA LEU A 36 29.17 -8.28 -18.36
C LEU A 36 28.75 -9.54 -17.58
N LEU A 37 29.28 -9.72 -16.36
CA LEU A 37 28.87 -10.81 -15.47
C LEU A 37 27.39 -10.64 -15.06
N GLY A 38 26.95 -9.43 -14.81
CA GLY A 38 25.55 -9.13 -14.51
C GLY A 38 24.62 -9.47 -15.66
N LEU A 39 24.95 -9.06 -16.89
CA LEU A 39 24.21 -9.40 -18.10
C LEU A 39 24.18 -10.91 -18.36
N LEU A 40 25.28 -11.60 -18.12
CA LEU A 40 25.34 -13.06 -18.19
C LEU A 40 24.38 -13.71 -17.18
N GLY A 41 24.35 -13.21 -15.93
CA GLY A 41 23.43 -13.69 -14.91
C GLY A 41 21.97 -13.49 -15.29
N ILE A 42 21.63 -12.29 -15.76
CA ILE A 42 20.30 -11.98 -16.25
C ILE A 42 19.93 -12.88 -17.44
N ALA A 43 20.85 -13.07 -18.40
CA ALA A 43 20.62 -13.93 -19.54
C ALA A 43 20.37 -15.39 -19.11
N ILE A 44 21.12 -15.90 -18.14
CA ILE A 44 20.89 -17.26 -17.59
C ILE A 44 19.49 -17.34 -16.98
N ILE A 45 19.08 -16.37 -16.19
CA ILE A 45 17.78 -16.38 -15.53
C ILE A 45 16.63 -16.43 -16.55
N PHE A 46 16.74 -15.70 -17.66
CA PHE A 46 15.69 -15.69 -18.70
C PHE A 46 15.75 -16.88 -19.66
N LEU A 47 16.94 -17.41 -19.94
CA LEU A 47 17.11 -18.48 -20.93
C LEU A 47 17.03 -19.87 -20.33
N PHE A 48 17.53 -20.08 -19.11
CA PHE A 48 17.58 -21.39 -18.47
C PHE A 48 16.22 -22.06 -18.28
N PRO A 49 15.11 -21.36 -17.96
CA PRO A 49 13.78 -21.96 -17.86
C PRO A 49 13.25 -22.56 -19.17
N ARG A 50 13.86 -22.21 -20.32
CA ARG A 50 13.54 -22.83 -21.63
C ARG A 50 14.15 -24.25 -21.76
N ILE A 51 15.21 -24.54 -21.00
CA ILE A 51 15.88 -25.84 -20.98
C ILE A 51 15.23 -26.74 -19.93
N THR A 52 15.08 -26.25 -18.71
CA THR A 52 14.41 -26.97 -17.62
C THR A 52 13.76 -26.05 -16.61
N LYS A 53 12.59 -26.45 -16.13
CA LYS A 53 11.86 -25.77 -15.06
C LYS A 53 12.04 -26.43 -13.69
N LYS A 54 12.81 -27.54 -13.62
CA LYS A 54 12.99 -28.31 -12.37
C LYS A 54 13.93 -27.61 -11.39
N ILE A 55 14.86 -26.80 -11.89
CA ILE A 55 15.84 -26.08 -11.07
C ILE A 55 15.57 -24.57 -11.20
N PRO A 56 15.48 -23.83 -10.08
CA PRO A 56 15.31 -22.39 -10.12
C PRO A 56 16.48 -21.70 -10.84
N ALA A 57 16.19 -20.94 -11.90
CA ALA A 57 17.20 -20.27 -12.71
C ALA A 57 18.11 -19.31 -11.92
N PRO A 58 17.64 -18.58 -10.88
CA PRO A 58 18.49 -17.74 -10.05
C PRO A 58 19.65 -18.51 -9.39
N ILE A 59 19.40 -19.73 -8.90
CA ILE A 59 20.46 -20.57 -8.30
C ILE A 59 21.51 -20.92 -9.34
N VAL A 60 21.09 -21.28 -10.55
CA VAL A 60 22.01 -21.61 -11.64
C VAL A 60 22.85 -20.41 -12.02
N ALA A 61 22.25 -19.21 -12.11
CA ALA A 61 22.99 -17.98 -12.39
C ALA A 61 24.07 -17.69 -11.33
N ILE A 62 23.72 -17.80 -10.04
CA ILE A 62 24.68 -17.63 -8.94
C ILE A 62 25.83 -18.64 -9.05
N LEU A 63 25.53 -19.92 -9.23
CA LEU A 63 26.54 -20.96 -9.30
C LEU A 63 27.47 -20.80 -10.51
N VAL A 64 26.91 -20.48 -11.69
CA VAL A 64 27.72 -20.28 -12.91
C VAL A 64 28.64 -19.06 -12.78
N ILE A 65 28.12 -17.94 -12.31
CA ILE A 65 28.94 -16.73 -12.14
C ILE A 65 30.02 -16.97 -11.08
N THR A 66 29.67 -17.60 -9.96
CA THR A 66 30.65 -17.95 -8.91
C THR A 66 31.73 -18.86 -9.46
N ALA A 67 31.38 -19.89 -10.24
CA ALA A 67 32.35 -20.80 -10.87
C ALA A 67 33.27 -20.07 -11.86
N ILE A 68 32.73 -19.13 -12.65
CA ILE A 68 33.55 -18.31 -13.56
C ILE A 68 34.51 -17.43 -12.77
N VAL A 69 34.05 -16.73 -11.75
CA VAL A 69 34.87 -15.83 -10.94
C VAL A 69 36.01 -16.59 -10.25
N LEU A 70 35.69 -17.72 -9.63
CA LEU A 70 36.69 -18.57 -8.95
C LEU A 70 37.63 -19.23 -9.94
N GLY A 71 37.10 -19.76 -11.05
CA GLY A 71 37.87 -20.50 -12.04
C GLY A 71 38.89 -19.63 -12.80
N PHE A 72 38.55 -18.39 -13.07
CA PHE A 72 39.46 -17.44 -13.73
C PHE A 72 40.18 -16.52 -12.75
N GLY A 73 39.98 -16.66 -11.44
CA GLY A 73 40.63 -15.85 -10.43
C GLY A 73 40.32 -14.35 -10.58
N LEU A 74 39.06 -14.00 -10.94
CA LEU A 74 38.67 -12.64 -11.20
C LEU A 74 38.55 -11.85 -9.86
N ASP A 75 39.16 -10.69 -9.81
CA ASP A 75 39.08 -9.79 -8.64
C ASP A 75 37.76 -9.01 -8.65
N VAL A 76 36.77 -9.57 -8.00
CA VAL A 76 35.42 -8.97 -7.84
C VAL A 76 34.98 -9.09 -6.39
N LYS A 77 34.21 -8.10 -5.92
CA LYS A 77 33.66 -8.11 -4.56
C LYS A 77 32.78 -9.34 -4.32
N THR A 78 33.07 -10.04 -3.23
CA THR A 78 32.29 -11.18 -2.75
C THR A 78 31.46 -10.81 -1.52
N LEU A 79 30.55 -11.69 -1.09
CA LEU A 79 29.80 -11.50 0.17
C LEU A 79 30.74 -11.38 1.38
N GLY A 80 31.87 -12.09 1.38
CA GLY A 80 32.87 -12.00 2.44
C GLY A 80 33.51 -10.63 2.57
N ASP A 81 33.65 -9.90 1.44
CA ASP A 81 34.19 -8.53 1.44
C ASP A 81 33.19 -7.48 1.94
N MET A 82 31.89 -7.81 1.97
CA MET A 82 30.86 -6.91 2.48
C MET A 82 30.71 -6.96 4.01
N GLY A 83 31.15 -8.03 4.63
CA GLY A 83 31.10 -8.21 6.07
C GLY A 83 31.38 -9.64 6.52
N SER A 84 31.73 -9.80 7.79
CA SER A 84 31.91 -11.12 8.37
C SER A 84 30.56 -11.80 8.63
N ILE A 85 30.31 -12.92 7.97
CA ILE A 85 29.14 -13.75 8.25
C ILE A 85 29.51 -14.65 9.43
N SER A 86 28.90 -14.41 10.59
CA SER A 86 29.07 -15.29 11.75
C SER A 86 28.43 -16.65 11.50
N THR A 87 29.16 -17.71 11.86
CA THR A 87 28.65 -19.08 11.86
C THR A 87 27.95 -19.45 13.16
N ASP A 88 27.93 -18.52 14.11
CA ASP A 88 27.24 -18.72 15.37
C ASP A 88 25.75 -18.82 15.17
N LEU A 89 25.11 -19.74 15.87
CA LEU A 89 23.66 -19.83 15.91
C LEU A 89 23.08 -18.59 16.62
N PRO A 90 21.93 -18.08 16.15
CA PRO A 90 21.25 -16.99 16.81
C PRO A 90 21.03 -17.30 18.30
N ARG A 91 21.47 -16.41 19.19
CA ARG A 91 21.32 -16.57 20.63
C ARG A 91 20.22 -15.66 21.14
N PHE A 92 19.39 -16.20 22.01
CA PHE A 92 18.40 -15.38 22.71
C PHE A 92 19.09 -14.32 23.57
N GLY A 93 18.67 -13.07 23.43
CA GLY A 93 19.20 -11.96 24.20
C GLY A 93 18.21 -10.79 24.25
N ILE A 94 18.25 -10.06 25.36
CA ILE A 94 17.56 -8.78 25.47
C ILE A 94 18.54 -7.71 24.99
N PRO A 95 18.15 -6.83 24.06
CA PRO A 95 19.04 -5.75 23.60
C PRO A 95 19.53 -4.91 24.79
N ALA A 96 20.85 -4.75 24.90
CA ALA A 96 21.49 -3.97 25.97
C ALA A 96 21.41 -2.46 25.65
N VAL A 97 20.19 -1.93 25.58
CA VAL A 97 19.93 -0.50 25.34
C VAL A 97 19.20 0.10 26.55
N PRO A 98 19.48 1.36 26.91
CA PRO A 98 18.76 2.01 28.01
C PRO A 98 17.27 2.10 27.70
N MET A 99 16.42 1.67 28.64
CA MET A 99 14.96 1.78 28.53
C MET A 99 14.51 3.21 28.88
N THR A 100 14.90 4.18 28.05
CA THR A 100 14.58 5.60 28.23
C THR A 100 13.62 6.10 27.15
N VAL A 101 12.93 7.21 27.44
CA VAL A 101 12.06 7.90 26.46
C VAL A 101 12.87 8.36 25.25
N GLU A 102 14.13 8.70 25.45
CA GLU A 102 15.03 9.11 24.37
C GLU A 102 15.31 7.94 23.40
N THR A 103 15.61 6.75 23.94
CA THR A 103 15.76 5.54 23.13
C THR A 103 14.49 5.25 22.32
N LEU A 104 13.32 5.35 22.96
CA LEU A 104 12.05 5.16 22.27
C LEU A 104 11.86 6.19 21.17
N ARG A 105 12.17 7.46 21.41
CA ARG A 105 12.08 8.55 20.43
C ARG A 105 12.96 8.31 19.20
N ILE A 106 14.14 7.74 19.38
CA ILE A 106 15.06 7.42 18.27
C ILE A 106 14.56 6.21 17.48
N ILE A 107 14.09 5.16 18.13
CA ILE A 107 13.72 3.88 17.51
C ILE A 107 12.33 3.97 16.86
N PHE A 108 11.37 4.65 17.49
CA PHE A 108 9.96 4.61 17.13
C PHE A 108 9.66 4.99 15.68
N PRO A 109 10.22 6.06 15.09
CA PRO A 109 9.95 6.43 13.70
C PRO A 109 10.35 5.34 12.71
N THR A 110 11.53 4.73 12.92
CA THR A 110 12.03 3.65 12.07
C THR A 110 11.20 2.38 12.27
N ALA A 111 10.90 2.00 13.51
CA ALA A 111 10.08 0.84 13.82
C ALA A 111 8.68 0.97 13.24
N LEU A 112 8.05 2.14 13.34
CA LEU A 112 6.74 2.42 12.75
C LEU A 112 6.78 2.33 11.22
N SER A 113 7.80 2.90 10.60
CA SER A 113 8.00 2.85 9.15
C SER A 113 8.13 1.40 8.65
N VAL A 114 8.98 0.61 9.31
CA VAL A 114 9.17 -0.82 9.00
C VAL A 114 7.89 -1.62 9.22
N ALA A 115 7.15 -1.35 10.31
CA ALA A 115 5.88 -2.02 10.59
C ALA A 115 4.84 -1.73 9.50
N ILE A 116 4.68 -0.46 9.08
CA ILE A 116 3.75 -0.08 8.01
C ILE A 116 4.12 -0.78 6.70
N VAL A 117 5.38 -0.72 6.29
CA VAL A 117 5.86 -1.35 5.04
C VAL A 117 5.66 -2.86 5.10
N GLY A 118 6.14 -3.52 6.15
CA GLY A 118 6.06 -4.96 6.29
C GLY A 118 4.63 -5.49 6.32
N LEU A 119 3.71 -4.80 7.02
CA LEU A 119 2.30 -5.18 7.03
C LEU A 119 1.62 -4.96 5.68
N VAL A 120 1.89 -3.84 5.01
CA VAL A 120 1.32 -3.57 3.68
C VAL A 120 1.80 -4.64 2.69
N GLU A 121 3.08 -4.94 2.65
CA GLU A 121 3.66 -5.92 1.74
C GLU A 121 3.13 -7.34 2.03
N SER A 122 3.16 -7.79 3.28
CA SER A 122 2.63 -9.12 3.66
C SER A 122 1.14 -9.28 3.34
N LEU A 123 0.33 -8.24 3.57
CA LEU A 123 -1.10 -8.29 3.28
C LEU A 123 -1.40 -8.22 1.79
N LEU A 124 -0.58 -7.51 0.99
CA LEU A 124 -0.66 -7.53 -0.47
C LEU A 124 -0.31 -8.91 -1.02
N THR A 125 0.78 -9.50 -0.51
CA THR A 125 1.18 -10.86 -0.84
C THR A 125 0.09 -11.87 -0.51
N ALA A 126 -0.50 -11.78 0.68
CA ALA A 126 -1.60 -12.63 1.10
C ALA A 126 -2.86 -12.45 0.24
N GLN A 127 -3.13 -11.23 -0.23
CA GLN A 127 -4.24 -10.99 -1.16
C GLN A 127 -3.97 -11.61 -2.54
N LEU A 128 -2.75 -11.46 -3.05
CA LEU A 128 -2.37 -12.06 -4.34
C LEU A 128 -2.40 -13.58 -4.28
N VAL A 129 -1.97 -14.18 -3.16
CA VAL A 129 -2.08 -15.63 -2.93
C VAL A 129 -3.53 -16.09 -2.92
N ASP A 130 -4.42 -15.35 -2.20
CA ASP A 130 -5.85 -15.63 -2.21
C ASP A 130 -6.45 -15.62 -3.63
N GLU A 131 -6.01 -14.68 -4.47
CA GLU A 131 -6.46 -14.57 -5.86
C GLU A 131 -5.95 -15.73 -6.74
N ILE A 132 -4.72 -16.23 -6.50
CA ILE A 132 -4.13 -17.33 -7.26
C ILE A 132 -4.67 -18.69 -6.82
N THR A 133 -4.85 -18.87 -5.52
CA THR A 133 -5.31 -20.16 -4.94
C THR A 133 -6.83 -20.27 -4.86
N GLU A 134 -7.55 -19.16 -5.09
CA GLU A 134 -9.00 -19.03 -4.90
C GLU A 134 -9.46 -19.32 -3.45
N GLU A 135 -8.53 -19.29 -2.50
CA GLU A 135 -8.78 -19.49 -1.08
C GLU A 135 -8.67 -18.17 -0.31
N LYS A 136 -9.55 -17.95 0.68
CA LYS A 136 -9.52 -16.74 1.52
C LYS A 136 -8.68 -16.97 2.77
N SER A 137 -7.64 -16.16 2.95
CA SER A 137 -6.85 -16.12 4.18
C SER A 137 -7.38 -15.13 5.21
N ASP A 138 -7.16 -15.43 6.49
CA ASP A 138 -7.46 -14.49 7.58
C ASP A 138 -6.34 -13.44 7.70
N LYS A 139 -6.61 -12.23 7.22
CA LYS A 139 -5.67 -11.11 7.23
C LYS A 139 -5.32 -10.63 8.64
N ASN A 140 -6.19 -10.83 9.64
CA ASN A 140 -5.90 -10.48 11.03
C ASN A 140 -4.91 -11.47 11.63
N GLN A 141 -5.10 -12.77 11.34
CA GLN A 141 -4.17 -13.81 11.78
C GLN A 141 -2.79 -13.63 11.13
N GLU A 142 -2.75 -13.27 9.83
CA GLU A 142 -1.49 -12.97 9.12
C GLU A 142 -0.75 -11.80 9.78
N THR A 143 -1.45 -10.70 10.07
CA THR A 143 -0.90 -9.53 10.74
C THR A 143 -0.33 -9.87 12.12
N LEU A 144 -1.07 -10.67 12.91
CA LEU A 144 -0.62 -11.10 14.24
C LEU A 144 0.60 -12.01 14.14
N SER A 145 0.60 -12.96 13.21
CA SER A 145 1.70 -13.89 12.97
C SER A 145 2.99 -13.16 12.56
N GLN A 146 2.86 -12.18 11.67
CA GLN A 146 3.96 -11.32 11.23
C GLN A 146 4.55 -10.51 12.42
N GLY A 147 3.68 -9.92 13.25
CA GLY A 147 4.09 -9.18 14.43
C GLY A 147 4.84 -10.06 15.44
N LEU A 148 4.28 -11.22 15.78
CA LEU A 148 4.90 -12.18 16.70
C LEU A 148 6.24 -12.71 16.14
N GLY A 149 6.30 -13.05 14.85
CA GLY A 149 7.53 -13.49 14.20
C GLY A 149 8.64 -12.45 14.30
N ASN A 150 8.33 -11.18 14.07
CA ASN A 150 9.29 -10.08 14.18
C ASN A 150 9.75 -9.83 15.62
N VAL A 151 8.86 -9.95 16.61
CA VAL A 151 9.23 -9.86 18.03
C VAL A 151 10.21 -10.98 18.40
N VAL A 152 9.89 -12.23 18.02
CA VAL A 152 10.76 -13.37 18.28
C VAL A 152 12.11 -13.18 17.57
N SER A 153 12.11 -12.79 16.29
CA SER A 153 13.34 -12.50 15.53
C SER A 153 14.22 -11.46 16.24
N GLY A 154 13.60 -10.39 16.75
CA GLY A 154 14.31 -9.33 17.48
C GLY A 154 15.02 -9.84 18.75
N PHE A 155 14.42 -10.77 19.50
CA PHE A 155 15.08 -11.40 20.67
C PHE A 155 16.25 -12.31 20.29
N PHE A 156 16.32 -12.78 19.06
CA PHE A 156 17.46 -13.54 18.54
C PHE A 156 18.44 -12.69 17.73
N GLY A 157 18.35 -11.36 17.84
CA GLY A 157 19.25 -10.43 17.16
C GLY A 157 18.96 -10.26 15.65
N GLY A 158 17.83 -10.76 15.17
CA GLY A 158 17.41 -10.61 13.79
C GLY A 158 16.77 -9.25 13.52
N ILE A 159 16.76 -8.87 12.24
CA ILE A 159 16.02 -7.71 11.76
C ILE A 159 14.57 -8.07 11.46
N ALA A 160 13.70 -7.06 11.37
CA ALA A 160 12.31 -7.27 10.98
C ALA A 160 12.23 -7.76 9.52
N GLY A 161 11.29 -8.68 9.27
CA GLY A 161 11.00 -9.24 7.96
C GLY A 161 9.53 -9.10 7.58
N CYS A 162 9.20 -9.41 6.31
CA CYS A 162 7.84 -9.42 5.78
C CYS A 162 7.67 -10.54 4.74
N GLY A 163 6.42 -10.81 4.36
CA GLY A 163 6.09 -11.77 3.31
C GLY A 163 6.22 -11.12 1.93
N MET A 164 7.32 -11.35 1.23
CA MET A 164 7.56 -10.80 -0.11
C MET A 164 6.75 -11.51 -1.20
N ILE A 165 6.22 -10.75 -2.15
CA ILE A 165 5.48 -11.26 -3.30
C ILE A 165 6.33 -12.24 -4.12
N GLY A 166 7.54 -11.85 -4.53
CA GLY A 166 8.39 -12.63 -5.43
C GLY A 166 8.72 -14.04 -4.90
N GLN A 167 9.19 -14.14 -3.66
CA GLN A 167 9.52 -15.41 -3.02
C GLN A 167 8.29 -16.30 -2.83
N THR A 168 7.16 -15.70 -2.48
CA THR A 168 5.90 -16.42 -2.28
C THR A 168 5.40 -17.01 -3.60
N ILE A 169 5.42 -16.24 -4.68
CA ILE A 169 5.01 -16.72 -6.01
C ILE A 169 5.94 -17.83 -6.51
N ILE A 170 7.25 -17.72 -6.32
CA ILE A 170 8.19 -18.78 -6.62
C ILE A 170 7.80 -20.05 -5.86
N ASN A 171 7.54 -19.96 -4.56
CA ASN A 171 7.13 -21.10 -3.75
C ASN A 171 5.84 -21.75 -4.25
N LEU A 172 4.84 -20.96 -4.61
CA LEU A 172 3.57 -21.44 -5.18
C LEU A 172 3.79 -22.14 -6.52
N ASN A 173 4.59 -21.57 -7.41
CA ASN A 173 4.89 -22.12 -8.73
C ASN A 173 5.59 -23.49 -8.66
N TYR A 174 6.31 -23.74 -7.55
CA TYR A 174 6.93 -25.05 -7.28
C TYR A 174 6.07 -25.97 -6.40
N GLY A 175 4.81 -25.61 -6.14
CA GLY A 175 3.82 -26.43 -5.42
C GLY A 175 3.91 -26.34 -3.90
N GLY A 176 4.59 -25.34 -3.36
CA GLY A 176 4.69 -25.11 -1.92
C GLY A 176 3.47 -24.40 -1.36
N LEU A 177 2.38 -25.12 -1.11
CA LEU A 177 1.12 -24.58 -0.62
C LEU A 177 1.01 -24.57 0.93
N GLY A 178 1.86 -25.32 1.61
CA GLY A 178 1.73 -25.55 3.05
C GLY A 178 2.74 -24.75 3.87
N ARG A 179 2.43 -24.60 5.16
CA ARG A 179 3.30 -23.94 6.17
C ARG A 179 4.66 -24.63 6.32
N LEU A 180 4.74 -25.95 6.00
CA LEU A 180 5.98 -26.69 6.03
C LEU A 180 7.01 -26.12 5.04
N ALA A 181 6.59 -25.65 3.87
CA ALA A 181 7.48 -25.06 2.88
C ALA A 181 8.20 -23.81 3.45
N THR A 182 7.46 -22.93 4.13
CA THR A 182 8.03 -21.74 4.77
C THR A 182 8.96 -22.09 5.92
N PHE A 183 8.57 -23.05 6.77
CA PHE A 183 9.41 -23.52 7.86
C PHE A 183 10.74 -24.12 7.33
N LEU A 184 10.67 -25.00 6.34
CA LEU A 184 11.86 -25.60 5.73
C LEU A 184 12.74 -24.55 5.03
N SER A 185 12.16 -23.54 4.41
CA SER A 185 12.93 -22.43 3.82
C SER A 185 13.79 -21.73 4.86
N GLY A 186 13.22 -21.35 6.01
CA GLY A 186 13.97 -20.74 7.10
C GLY A 186 15.03 -21.68 7.70
N PHE A 187 14.66 -22.96 7.89
CA PHE A 187 15.57 -23.97 8.42
C PHE A 187 16.78 -24.20 7.48
N PHE A 188 16.53 -24.39 6.19
CA PHE A 188 17.62 -24.60 5.22
C PHE A 188 18.46 -23.34 5.01
N MET A 189 17.88 -22.15 5.14
CA MET A 189 18.63 -20.90 5.10
C MET A 189 19.62 -20.84 6.27
N LEU A 190 19.14 -21.11 7.49
CA LEU A 190 20.00 -21.15 8.69
C LEU A 190 21.09 -22.21 8.55
N LEU A 191 20.72 -23.41 8.09
CA LEU A 191 21.64 -24.50 7.86
C LEU A 191 22.73 -24.13 6.83
N SER A 192 22.34 -23.46 5.75
CA SER A 192 23.26 -23.00 4.70
C SER A 192 24.28 -22.00 5.24
N VAL A 193 23.84 -21.05 6.07
CA VAL A 193 24.75 -20.07 6.68
C VAL A 193 25.75 -20.74 7.61
N VAL A 194 25.31 -21.73 8.42
CA VAL A 194 26.19 -22.43 9.38
C VAL A 194 27.13 -23.42 8.69
N LEU A 195 26.64 -24.25 7.79
CA LEU A 195 27.44 -25.34 7.18
C LEU A 195 28.18 -24.92 5.91
N LEU A 196 27.61 -24.04 5.10
CA LEU A 196 28.17 -23.64 3.80
C LEU A 196 28.80 -22.25 3.82
N ASN A 197 29.07 -21.69 5.00
CA ASN A 197 29.63 -20.35 5.15
C ASN A 197 30.85 -20.13 4.23
N GLY A 198 31.81 -21.07 4.22
CA GLY A 198 32.99 -20.97 3.36
C GLY A 198 32.69 -20.85 1.86
N SER A 199 31.57 -21.39 1.40
CA SER A 199 31.10 -21.27 0.00
C SER A 199 30.26 -20.03 -0.21
N VAL A 200 29.43 -19.69 0.77
CA VAL A 200 28.53 -18.52 0.70
C VAL A 200 29.31 -17.21 0.66
N VAL A 201 30.39 -17.10 1.45
CA VAL A 201 31.26 -15.90 1.47
C VAL A 201 31.94 -15.66 0.13
N GLN A 202 32.13 -16.70 -0.70
CA GLN A 202 32.78 -16.59 -2.02
C GLN A 202 31.80 -16.18 -3.14
N ILE A 203 30.52 -16.06 -2.87
CA ILE A 203 29.54 -15.65 -3.88
C ILE A 203 29.81 -14.20 -4.29
N PRO A 204 30.03 -13.91 -5.59
CA PRO A 204 30.20 -12.56 -6.08
C PRO A 204 28.94 -11.72 -5.89
N VAL A 205 29.08 -10.50 -5.36
CA VAL A 205 27.94 -9.59 -5.15
C VAL A 205 27.20 -9.31 -6.46
N VAL A 206 27.94 -9.23 -7.58
CA VAL A 206 27.32 -9.01 -8.90
C VAL A 206 26.36 -10.14 -9.32
N ALA A 207 26.60 -11.38 -8.87
CA ALA A 207 25.68 -12.49 -9.15
C ALA A 207 24.33 -12.29 -8.43
N LEU A 208 24.37 -11.86 -7.18
CA LEU A 208 23.17 -11.54 -6.41
C LEU A 208 22.47 -10.29 -6.95
N ALA A 209 23.25 -9.27 -7.32
CA ALA A 209 22.72 -8.06 -7.94
C ALA A 209 21.96 -8.38 -9.25
N ALA A 210 22.49 -9.28 -10.08
CA ALA A 210 21.80 -9.72 -11.30
C ALA A 210 20.44 -10.39 -11.00
N VAL A 211 20.38 -11.24 -9.97
CA VAL A 211 19.12 -11.84 -9.51
C VAL A 211 18.15 -10.77 -9.02
N MET A 212 18.64 -9.82 -8.20
CA MET A 212 17.80 -8.74 -7.66
C MET A 212 17.29 -7.78 -8.74
N VAL A 213 18.05 -7.55 -9.80
CA VAL A 213 17.58 -6.79 -10.97
C VAL A 213 16.39 -7.47 -11.63
N VAL A 214 16.45 -8.79 -11.85
CA VAL A 214 15.34 -9.54 -12.44
C VAL A 214 14.11 -9.51 -11.51
N VAL A 215 14.29 -9.76 -10.22
CA VAL A 215 13.21 -9.69 -9.21
C VAL A 215 12.58 -8.29 -9.17
N SER A 216 13.38 -7.24 -9.27
CA SER A 216 12.90 -5.86 -9.31
C SER A 216 12.00 -5.59 -10.53
N ILE A 217 12.42 -6.07 -11.70
CA ILE A 217 11.65 -5.94 -12.96
C ILE A 217 10.33 -6.73 -12.87
N GLU A 218 10.36 -7.93 -12.29
CA GLU A 218 9.17 -8.77 -12.09
C GLU A 218 8.21 -8.19 -11.02
N THR A 219 8.74 -7.46 -10.05
CA THR A 219 7.93 -6.80 -9.02
C THR A 219 7.14 -5.62 -9.58
N ILE A 220 7.66 -4.92 -10.60
CA ILE A 220 6.96 -3.79 -11.21
C ILE A 220 5.67 -4.27 -11.90
N ASN A 221 4.56 -3.67 -11.54
CA ASN A 221 3.28 -3.90 -12.22
C ASN A 221 3.23 -3.12 -13.55
N TRP A 222 3.68 -3.76 -14.64
CA TRP A 222 3.73 -3.16 -15.96
C TRP A 222 2.36 -2.79 -16.54
N ASP A 223 1.30 -3.51 -16.15
CA ASP A 223 -0.07 -3.16 -16.56
C ASP A 223 -0.53 -1.82 -15.98
N SER A 224 0.10 -1.36 -14.91
CA SER A 224 -0.17 -0.04 -14.33
C SER A 224 0.04 1.12 -15.31
N ILE A 225 0.93 0.96 -16.29
CA ILE A 225 1.15 1.95 -17.36
C ILE A 225 -0.11 2.10 -18.22
N LYS A 226 -0.81 1.01 -18.49
CA LYS A 226 -2.10 1.04 -19.21
C LYS A 226 -3.19 1.66 -18.33
N LEU A 227 -3.18 1.32 -17.02
CA LEU A 227 -4.13 1.86 -16.06
C LEU A 227 -4.04 3.38 -15.91
N LEU A 228 -2.87 3.99 -16.11
CA LEU A 228 -2.71 5.45 -16.11
C LEU A 228 -3.60 6.15 -17.14
N ARG A 229 -3.94 5.48 -18.25
CA ARG A 229 -4.79 6.03 -19.32
C ARG A 229 -6.26 5.69 -19.15
N THR A 230 -6.58 4.60 -18.48
CA THR A 230 -7.96 4.07 -18.34
C THR A 230 -8.62 4.45 -17.03
N ASN A 231 -7.83 4.61 -15.95
CA ASN A 231 -8.34 4.97 -14.64
C ASN A 231 -8.75 6.45 -14.54
N PRO A 232 -9.65 6.79 -13.63
CA PRO A 232 -9.95 8.18 -13.30
C PRO A 232 -8.67 8.97 -12.97
N LYS A 233 -8.59 10.22 -13.41
CA LYS A 233 -7.39 11.07 -13.23
C LYS A 233 -6.93 11.17 -11.78
N ASN A 234 -7.86 11.19 -10.83
CA ASN A 234 -7.58 11.25 -9.39
C ASN A 234 -6.83 10.00 -8.89
N GLU A 235 -7.22 8.82 -9.39
CA GLU A 235 -6.57 7.56 -9.06
C GLU A 235 -5.17 7.46 -9.67
N SER A 236 -5.03 7.88 -10.93
CA SER A 236 -3.74 7.94 -11.61
C SER A 236 -2.79 8.92 -10.90
N PHE A 237 -3.31 10.07 -10.47
CA PHE A 237 -2.54 11.05 -9.69
C PHE A 237 -2.05 10.47 -8.37
N ALA A 238 -2.93 9.80 -7.60
CA ALA A 238 -2.55 9.18 -6.32
C ALA A 238 -1.48 8.09 -6.51
N MET A 239 -1.55 7.29 -7.58
CA MET A 239 -0.54 6.29 -7.91
C MET A 239 0.80 6.93 -8.23
N ILE A 240 0.84 7.92 -9.13
CA ILE A 240 2.08 8.63 -9.51
C ILE A 240 2.70 9.33 -8.30
N LEU A 241 1.89 10.01 -7.48
CA LEU A 241 2.34 10.67 -6.28
C LEU A 241 2.98 9.69 -5.29
N THR A 242 2.37 8.51 -5.10
CA THR A 242 2.92 7.46 -4.25
C THR A 242 4.30 7.04 -4.74
N VAL A 243 4.46 6.74 -6.03
CA VAL A 243 5.75 6.38 -6.64
C VAL A 243 6.77 7.51 -6.45
N ALA A 244 6.40 8.75 -6.75
CA ALA A 244 7.29 9.91 -6.66
C ALA A 244 7.81 10.13 -5.23
N ILE A 245 6.93 10.02 -4.23
CA ILE A 245 7.31 10.16 -2.81
C ILE A 245 8.22 9.00 -2.39
N VAL A 246 7.90 7.76 -2.76
CA VAL A 246 8.73 6.59 -2.46
C VAL A 246 10.16 6.80 -3.00
N ILE A 247 10.29 7.16 -4.27
CA ILE A 247 11.59 7.35 -4.90
C ILE A 247 12.34 8.57 -4.31
N GLY A 248 11.64 9.69 -4.11
CA GLY A 248 12.26 10.92 -3.62
C GLY A 248 12.69 10.87 -2.16
N THR A 249 11.97 10.11 -1.33
CA THR A 249 12.28 9.99 0.11
C THR A 249 13.05 8.72 0.45
N HIS A 250 13.19 7.80 -0.49
CA HIS A 250 13.69 6.44 -0.24
C HIS A 250 12.95 5.73 0.90
N ASN A 251 11.68 6.08 1.12
CA ASN A 251 10.87 5.54 2.20
C ASN A 251 9.46 5.16 1.70
N LEU A 252 9.19 3.86 1.67
CA LEU A 252 7.92 3.29 1.22
C LEU A 252 6.73 3.72 2.10
N ALA A 253 6.95 3.88 3.42
CA ALA A 253 5.88 4.25 4.34
C ALA A 253 5.33 5.64 4.03
N TYR A 254 6.19 6.61 3.72
CA TYR A 254 5.76 7.97 3.36
C TYR A 254 4.92 7.98 2.10
N GLY A 255 5.28 7.17 1.09
CA GLY A 255 4.51 7.02 -0.14
C GLY A 255 3.09 6.48 0.13
N VAL A 256 2.98 5.41 0.93
CA VAL A 256 1.67 4.82 1.27
C VAL A 256 0.80 5.81 2.05
N VAL A 257 1.35 6.45 3.07
CA VAL A 257 0.59 7.40 3.91
C VAL A 257 0.11 8.59 3.06
N ALA A 258 1.01 9.22 2.30
CA ALA A 258 0.66 10.37 1.48
C ALA A 258 -0.35 10.01 0.37
N GLY A 259 -0.13 8.88 -0.33
CA GLY A 259 -1.05 8.41 -1.36
C GLY A 259 -2.43 8.10 -0.80
N THR A 260 -2.50 7.48 0.39
CA THR A 260 -3.77 7.17 1.06
C THR A 260 -4.50 8.44 1.49
N LEU A 261 -3.80 9.42 2.06
CA LEU A 261 -4.39 10.70 2.44
C LEU A 261 -4.96 11.45 1.23
N VAL A 262 -4.19 11.54 0.15
CA VAL A 262 -4.66 12.19 -1.09
C VAL A 262 -5.84 11.46 -1.70
N SER A 263 -5.82 10.12 -1.72
CA SER A 263 -6.96 9.33 -2.19
C SER A 263 -8.21 9.53 -1.32
N ALA A 264 -8.06 9.62 0.00
CA ALA A 264 -9.16 9.90 0.92
C ALA A 264 -9.77 11.29 0.66
N VAL A 265 -8.93 12.31 0.42
CA VAL A 265 -9.37 13.65 0.06
C VAL A 265 -10.16 13.63 -1.26
N PHE A 266 -9.64 12.95 -2.30
CA PHE A 266 -10.38 12.83 -3.56
C PHE A 266 -11.70 12.07 -3.41
N ALA A 267 -11.74 11.04 -2.58
CA ALA A 267 -12.98 10.31 -2.29
C ALA A 267 -14.00 11.23 -1.59
N ALA A 268 -13.56 12.03 -0.62
CA ALA A 268 -14.41 13.01 0.05
C ALA A 268 -14.95 14.03 -0.96
N PHE A 269 -14.10 14.60 -1.82
CA PHE A 269 -14.57 15.52 -2.87
C PHE A 269 -15.56 14.88 -3.84
N LYS A 270 -15.34 13.62 -4.21
CA LYS A 270 -16.26 12.89 -5.11
C LYS A 270 -17.62 12.67 -4.46
N MET A 271 -17.65 12.41 -3.15
CA MET A 271 -18.90 12.25 -2.38
C MET A 271 -19.61 13.58 -2.13
N SER A 272 -18.95 14.73 -2.32
CA SER A 272 -19.54 16.06 -2.08
C SER A 272 -20.47 16.55 -3.21
N HIS A 273 -20.71 15.74 -4.23
CA HIS A 273 -21.65 16.08 -5.27
C HIS A 273 -23.07 15.84 -4.78
N LEU A 274 -23.84 16.94 -4.70
CA LEU A 274 -25.27 16.91 -4.47
C LEU A 274 -25.97 17.11 -5.80
N HIS A 275 -27.02 16.35 -6.03
CA HIS A 275 -27.92 16.55 -7.14
C HIS A 275 -29.25 17.09 -6.58
N VAL A 276 -29.63 18.28 -7.00
CA VAL A 276 -30.93 18.84 -6.69
C VAL A 276 -31.75 18.80 -7.96
N ALA A 277 -32.88 18.10 -7.93
CA ALA A 277 -33.87 18.08 -9.00
C ALA A 277 -35.04 18.93 -8.56
N THR A 278 -35.41 19.90 -9.39
CA THR A 278 -36.67 20.65 -9.27
C THR A 278 -37.83 19.77 -9.72
N GLY A 279 -39.00 19.91 -9.09
CA GLY A 279 -40.20 19.16 -9.43
C GLY A 279 -40.64 19.31 -10.89
N THR A 280 -41.63 18.53 -11.30
CA THR A 280 -42.23 18.58 -12.64
C THR A 280 -43.02 19.89 -12.83
N ALA A 281 -43.23 20.32 -14.08
CA ALA A 281 -43.81 21.59 -14.51
C ALA A 281 -45.13 22.05 -13.85
N ASP A 282 -45.76 21.22 -13.01
CA ASP A 282 -46.97 21.56 -12.24
C ASP A 282 -46.68 21.82 -10.73
N ASP A 283 -45.40 21.65 -10.27
CA ASP A 283 -45.04 21.77 -8.83
C ASP A 283 -43.60 22.32 -8.67
N ASP A 284 -43.40 23.55 -9.07
CA ASP A 284 -42.12 24.27 -9.07
C ASP A 284 -41.50 24.45 -7.65
N HIS A 285 -42.30 24.21 -6.57
CA HIS A 285 -41.87 24.42 -5.19
C HIS A 285 -41.26 23.18 -4.51
N HIS A 286 -41.19 22.03 -5.20
CA HIS A 286 -40.64 20.80 -4.70
C HIS A 286 -39.20 20.54 -5.20
N TYR A 287 -38.27 20.49 -4.24
CA TYR A 287 -36.85 20.21 -4.50
C TYR A 287 -36.48 18.86 -3.95
N LYS A 288 -36.07 17.93 -4.80
CA LYS A 288 -35.55 16.63 -4.38
C LYS A 288 -34.03 16.67 -4.34
N VAL A 289 -33.44 16.46 -3.16
CA VAL A 289 -31.99 16.44 -2.95
C VAL A 289 -31.50 15.02 -2.84
N ASP A 290 -30.54 14.64 -3.68
CA ASP A 290 -29.87 13.34 -3.67
C ASP A 290 -28.37 13.52 -3.36
N GLY A 291 -27.81 12.62 -2.59
CA GLY A 291 -26.40 12.57 -2.26
C GLY A 291 -26.09 12.61 -0.76
N HIS A 292 -24.89 13.10 -0.44
CA HIS A 292 -24.39 13.15 0.93
C HIS A 292 -24.15 14.59 1.37
N LEU A 293 -24.86 15.02 2.42
CA LEU A 293 -24.65 16.33 3.03
C LEU A 293 -23.72 16.19 4.23
N TYR A 294 -22.59 16.91 4.19
CA TYR A 294 -21.57 16.96 5.21
C TYR A 294 -20.70 18.22 5.01
N PHE A 295 -19.66 18.40 5.82
CA PHE A 295 -18.85 19.63 5.82
C PHE A 295 -18.37 20.07 4.42
N ALA A 296 -18.03 19.14 3.50
CA ALA A 296 -17.49 19.48 2.18
C ALA A 296 -18.59 19.81 1.14
N SER A 297 -19.86 19.48 1.39
CA SER A 297 -20.98 19.75 0.49
C SER A 297 -21.95 20.80 1.04
N ALA A 298 -21.81 21.19 2.31
CA ALA A 298 -22.72 22.11 3.00
C ALA A 298 -22.80 23.49 2.33
N GLU A 299 -21.67 24.04 1.89
CA GLU A 299 -21.62 25.33 1.21
C GLU A 299 -22.35 25.27 -0.14
N LYS A 300 -22.08 24.26 -0.96
CA LYS A 300 -22.77 24.06 -2.25
C LYS A 300 -24.29 23.91 -2.09
N PHE A 301 -24.71 23.21 -1.02
CA PHE A 301 -26.12 23.09 -0.68
C PHE A 301 -26.75 24.44 -0.40
N LEU A 302 -26.10 25.27 0.40
CA LEU A 302 -26.58 26.60 0.73
C LEU A 302 -26.59 27.56 -0.46
N ASP A 303 -25.56 27.49 -1.31
CA ASP A 303 -25.44 28.34 -2.51
C ASP A 303 -26.54 28.02 -3.52
N PHE A 304 -26.80 26.71 -3.79
CA PHE A 304 -27.88 26.31 -4.68
C PHE A 304 -29.21 26.95 -4.28
N PHE A 305 -29.60 26.82 -3.01
CA PHE A 305 -30.83 27.40 -2.50
C PHE A 305 -30.75 28.93 -2.28
N ALA A 306 -29.57 29.56 -2.40
CA ALA A 306 -29.46 31.03 -2.36
C ALA A 306 -29.87 31.67 -3.67
N GLU A 307 -29.56 31.00 -4.79
CA GLU A 307 -29.79 31.51 -6.16
C GLU A 307 -31.22 31.21 -6.63
N GLU A 308 -31.81 30.05 -6.25
CA GLU A 308 -33.05 29.55 -6.81
C GLU A 308 -34.33 30.11 -6.12
N ILE A 309 -34.25 30.59 -4.87
CA ILE A 309 -35.44 30.87 -4.05
C ILE A 309 -35.79 32.36 -3.98
N GLU A 310 -35.50 33.19 -4.97
CA GLU A 310 -35.76 34.65 -4.85
C GLU A 310 -37.24 35.08 -4.92
N GLN A 311 -38.16 34.19 -5.37
CA GLN A 311 -39.58 34.58 -5.65
C GLN A 311 -40.66 33.64 -5.08
N GLU A 312 -40.29 32.68 -4.19
CA GLU A 312 -41.21 31.64 -3.73
C GLU A 312 -41.75 31.98 -2.32
N GLU A 313 -43.04 31.67 -2.06
CA GLU A 313 -43.69 31.83 -0.73
C GLU A 313 -43.51 30.57 0.15
N GLU A 314 -43.46 29.37 -0.44
CA GLU A 314 -43.30 28.10 0.26
C GLU A 314 -42.41 27.14 -0.59
N ILE A 315 -41.52 26.43 0.06
CA ILE A 315 -40.68 25.38 -0.56
C ILE A 315 -40.75 24.10 0.24
N VAL A 316 -40.76 22.95 -0.48
CA VAL A 316 -40.69 21.63 0.11
C VAL A 316 -39.40 20.99 -0.36
N ILE A 317 -38.56 20.56 0.59
CA ILE A 317 -37.29 19.91 0.29
C ILE A 317 -37.40 18.42 0.67
N ASP A 318 -37.45 17.56 -0.32
CA ASP A 318 -37.41 16.10 -0.14
C ASP A 318 -35.97 15.61 0.02
N ILE A 319 -35.62 15.18 1.22
CA ILE A 319 -34.32 14.64 1.60
C ILE A 319 -34.33 13.10 1.72
N SER A 320 -35.29 12.41 1.08
CA SER A 320 -35.41 10.95 1.12
C SER A 320 -34.19 10.23 0.53
N ALA A 321 -33.60 10.82 -0.50
CA ALA A 321 -32.37 10.33 -1.16
C ALA A 321 -31.09 10.94 -0.59
N MET A 322 -31.19 11.87 0.37
CA MET A 322 -30.04 12.51 0.99
C MET A 322 -29.69 11.88 2.35
N THR A 323 -28.39 11.75 2.62
CA THR A 323 -27.90 11.29 3.92
C THR A 323 -27.14 12.41 4.65
N LEU A 324 -27.54 12.70 5.88
CA LEU A 324 -26.84 13.63 6.77
C LEU A 324 -25.72 12.88 7.52
N TRP A 325 -24.47 13.32 7.41
CA TRP A 325 -23.32 12.62 7.96
C TRP A 325 -22.75 13.25 9.23
N ASP A 326 -22.82 14.56 9.36
CA ASP A 326 -22.18 15.29 10.45
C ASP A 326 -23.04 16.48 10.96
N SER A 327 -22.54 17.14 11.98
CA SER A 327 -23.21 18.32 12.55
C SER A 327 -23.29 19.50 11.57
N THR A 328 -22.31 19.63 10.66
CA THR A 328 -22.30 20.70 9.66
C THR A 328 -23.44 20.55 8.66
N ALA A 329 -23.83 19.31 8.35
CA ALA A 329 -24.99 19.02 7.52
C ALA A 329 -26.29 19.55 8.16
N VAL A 330 -26.47 19.28 9.45
CA VAL A 330 -27.64 19.76 10.20
C VAL A 330 -27.64 21.29 10.30
N GLU A 331 -26.48 21.88 10.60
CA GLU A 331 -26.30 23.33 10.67
C GLU A 331 -26.61 24.02 9.33
N ALA A 332 -26.22 23.39 8.20
CA ALA A 332 -26.55 23.94 6.88
C ALA A 332 -28.06 23.98 6.63
N ILE A 333 -28.78 22.92 7.01
CA ILE A 333 -30.25 22.88 6.92
C ILE A 333 -30.87 23.92 7.83
N ASP A 334 -30.43 24.04 9.09
CA ASP A 334 -30.92 25.02 10.03
C ASP A 334 -30.66 26.44 9.55
N LYS A 335 -29.51 26.74 8.95
CA LYS A 335 -29.20 28.02 8.32
C LYS A 335 -30.11 28.31 7.14
N LEU A 336 -30.40 27.30 6.30
CA LEU A 336 -31.33 27.46 5.19
C LEU A 336 -32.74 27.82 5.68
N ILE A 337 -33.29 27.04 6.62
CA ILE A 337 -34.61 27.29 7.19
C ILE A 337 -34.67 28.68 7.85
N THR A 338 -33.66 29.03 8.65
CA THR A 338 -33.60 30.35 9.34
C THR A 338 -33.52 31.48 8.33
N ARG A 339 -32.74 31.35 7.26
CA ARG A 339 -32.62 32.37 6.20
C ARG A 339 -33.94 32.55 5.47
N ASN A 340 -34.59 31.46 5.09
CA ASN A 340 -35.85 31.48 4.37
C ASN A 340 -36.98 32.06 5.21
N ASN A 341 -37.08 31.68 6.49
CA ASN A 341 -38.04 32.27 7.43
C ASN A 341 -37.88 33.78 7.56
N LYS A 342 -36.63 34.31 7.56
CA LYS A 342 -36.39 35.76 7.56
C LYS A 342 -36.85 36.47 6.28
N ARG A 343 -36.92 35.75 5.16
CA ARG A 343 -37.41 36.24 3.87
C ARG A 343 -38.93 36.05 3.69
N GLY A 344 -39.59 35.42 4.66
CA GLY A 344 -41.01 35.08 4.60
C GLY A 344 -41.34 33.81 3.84
N VAL A 345 -40.31 33.03 3.45
CA VAL A 345 -40.45 31.77 2.73
C VAL A 345 -40.60 30.63 3.73
N LYS A 346 -41.70 29.90 3.66
CA LYS A 346 -41.91 28.71 4.51
C LYS A 346 -41.18 27.53 3.95
N THR A 347 -40.31 26.90 4.74
CA THR A 347 -39.49 25.74 4.33
C THR A 347 -39.92 24.49 5.06
N THR A 348 -40.36 23.47 4.32
CA THR A 348 -40.78 22.18 4.85
C THR A 348 -39.79 21.07 4.41
N LEU A 349 -39.28 20.29 5.37
CA LEU A 349 -38.44 19.14 5.08
C LEU A 349 -39.26 17.86 5.09
N THR A 350 -39.09 17.00 4.06
CA THR A 350 -39.80 15.73 3.94
C THR A 350 -38.85 14.58 3.65
N GLY A 351 -39.25 13.35 3.97
CA GLY A 351 -38.60 12.16 3.52
C GLY A 351 -37.29 11.75 4.23
N ALA A 352 -36.94 12.37 5.36
CA ALA A 352 -35.69 12.04 6.04
C ALA A 352 -35.58 10.53 6.39
N ASN A 353 -34.49 9.88 5.97
CA ASN A 353 -34.21 8.49 6.36
C ASN A 353 -33.96 8.40 7.87
N THR A 354 -34.02 7.17 8.42
CA THR A 354 -33.93 6.92 9.87
C THR A 354 -32.67 7.51 10.51
N GLN A 355 -31.53 7.39 9.83
CA GLN A 355 -30.24 7.90 10.32
C GLN A 355 -30.22 9.42 10.32
N SER A 356 -30.60 10.04 9.21
CA SER A 356 -30.65 11.50 9.07
C SER A 356 -31.66 12.14 10.04
N SER A 357 -32.84 11.50 10.19
CA SER A 357 -33.86 11.94 11.15
C SER A 357 -33.37 11.89 12.60
N ALA A 358 -32.67 10.82 12.99
CA ALA A 358 -32.08 10.70 14.33
C ALA A 358 -31.01 11.79 14.59
N LEU A 359 -30.15 12.05 13.61
CA LEU A 359 -29.13 13.09 13.71
C LEU A 359 -29.75 14.49 13.78
N PHE A 360 -30.71 14.77 12.91
CA PHE A 360 -31.43 16.06 12.85
C PHE A 360 -32.15 16.33 14.16
N LYS A 361 -32.94 15.37 14.67
CA LYS A 361 -33.64 15.53 15.98
C LYS A 361 -32.74 15.81 17.16
N ARG A 362 -31.50 15.31 17.11
CA ARG A 362 -30.54 15.49 18.21
C ARG A 362 -29.83 16.83 18.20
N ILE A 363 -29.64 17.46 17.04
CA ILE A 363 -28.73 18.59 16.87
C ILE A 363 -29.47 19.86 16.41
N SER A 364 -30.53 19.73 15.57
CA SER A 364 -31.23 20.85 14.95
C SER A 364 -31.91 21.77 16.01
N ILE A 365 -31.88 23.08 15.74
CA ILE A 365 -32.59 24.10 16.51
C ILE A 365 -34.05 24.21 16.09
N HIS A 366 -34.45 23.66 14.95
CA HIS A 366 -35.81 23.66 14.39
C HIS A 366 -36.61 22.39 14.67
N THR A 367 -36.13 21.52 15.58
CA THR A 367 -36.87 20.35 15.99
C THR A 367 -37.98 20.75 16.94
N GLU A 368 -39.23 20.52 16.60
CA GLU A 368 -40.34 20.59 17.57
C GLU A 368 -40.05 19.62 18.71
N LYS A 369 -40.01 20.11 19.96
CA LYS A 369 -39.85 19.34 21.18
C LYS A 369 -41.10 18.58 21.51
#